data_b728b1de1f159def80edf994759832d3
#
_entry.id   b728b1de1f159def80edf994759832d3
#
_cell.length_a   1.000
_cell.length_b   1.000
_cell.length_c   1.000
_cell.angle_alpha   90.00
_cell.angle_beta   90.00
_cell.angle_gamma   90.00
#
_symmetry.space_group_name_H-M   'P 1'
#
loop_
_entity.id
_entity.type
_entity.pdbx_description
1 polymer ?
#
loop_
_entity_poly.entity_id
_entity_poly.type
_entity_poly.pdbx_seq_one_letter_code
_entity_poly.pdbx_strand_id
1 'polypeptide(L)'
;LARAIVMKPKVLLLDEPLSAIDAKLRKSLQIEIRRIQKELNMTTVFVTHDQDEAMVMSDRICLLNQGQIEQSGTPVEIYTAPKTRFAASFIGSYNVFTPNEYTMLTAGKEKTETSVAIRPETIAIAKEKPGRDHCLEVYGTIQESITRGNVLRYTVDVNGVKLQADTLFRSFSIFQTGERVWLSVEHKNCLQMED
;
A
#
# COMPACT_ATOMS: atom_id res chain seq x y z
N LEU A 1 6.24 -21.82 -19.12
CA LEU A 1 7.36 -21.70 -18.17
C LEU A 1 8.32 -22.89 -18.31
N ALA A 2 7.90 -24.16 -18.14
CA ALA A 2 8.77 -25.34 -18.19
C ALA A 2 9.62 -25.41 -19.47
N ARG A 3 9.03 -25.17 -20.66
CA ARG A 3 9.76 -25.14 -21.93
C ARG A 3 10.90 -24.12 -21.96
N ALA A 4 10.72 -22.95 -21.34
CA ALA A 4 11.75 -21.92 -21.29
C ALA A 4 12.89 -22.30 -20.33
N ILE A 5 12.56 -22.93 -19.21
CA ILE A 5 13.55 -23.34 -18.19
C ILE A 5 14.42 -24.50 -18.65
N VAL A 6 13.86 -25.48 -19.38
CA VAL A 6 14.61 -26.64 -19.89
C VAL A 6 15.82 -26.23 -20.72
N MET A 7 15.74 -25.12 -21.44
CA MET A 7 16.85 -24.58 -22.25
C MET A 7 17.98 -23.98 -21.43
N LYS A 8 17.87 -23.91 -20.10
CA LYS A 8 18.82 -23.33 -19.15
C LYS A 8 19.30 -21.92 -19.58
N PRO A 9 18.39 -20.99 -19.86
CA PRO A 9 18.75 -19.65 -20.32
C PRO A 9 19.50 -18.88 -19.22
N LYS A 10 20.37 -17.95 -19.61
CA LYS A 10 21.00 -17.01 -18.66
C LYS A 10 20.00 -15.99 -18.11
N VAL A 11 19.03 -15.61 -18.93
CA VAL A 11 17.97 -14.66 -18.57
C VAL A 11 16.62 -15.24 -19.01
N LEU A 12 15.65 -15.23 -18.10
CA LEU A 12 14.27 -15.62 -18.37
C LEU A 12 13.39 -14.37 -18.40
N LEU A 13 12.65 -14.18 -19.49
CA LEU A 13 11.69 -13.10 -19.64
C LEU A 13 10.28 -13.66 -19.50
N LEU A 14 9.49 -13.12 -18.58
CA LEU A 14 8.13 -13.51 -18.30
C LEU A 14 7.21 -12.28 -18.39
N ASP A 15 6.32 -12.31 -19.38
CA ASP A 15 5.34 -11.26 -19.60
C ASP A 15 3.96 -11.76 -19.13
N GLU A 16 3.47 -11.21 -18.04
CA GLU A 16 2.19 -11.56 -17.38
C GLU A 16 1.93 -13.07 -17.26
N PRO A 17 2.88 -13.91 -16.80
CA PRO A 17 2.77 -15.36 -16.92
C PRO A 17 1.68 -15.99 -16.05
N LEU A 18 1.11 -15.25 -15.10
CA LEU A 18 0.10 -15.73 -14.16
C LEU A 18 -1.29 -15.08 -14.35
N SER A 19 -1.44 -14.20 -15.34
CA SER A 19 -2.68 -13.42 -15.55
C SER A 19 -3.93 -14.28 -15.81
N ALA A 20 -3.77 -15.44 -16.47
CA ALA A 20 -4.86 -16.35 -16.80
C ALA A 20 -5.14 -17.44 -15.75
N ILE A 21 -4.53 -17.33 -14.54
CA ILE A 21 -4.61 -18.37 -13.50
C ILE A 21 -5.52 -17.91 -12.37
N ASP A 22 -6.32 -18.85 -11.82
CA ASP A 22 -7.17 -18.57 -10.66
C ASP A 22 -6.37 -18.12 -9.42
N ALA A 23 -6.98 -17.31 -8.57
CA ALA A 23 -6.29 -16.64 -7.45
C ALA A 23 -5.65 -17.61 -6.44
N LYS A 24 -6.24 -18.79 -6.21
CA LYS A 24 -5.70 -19.77 -5.25
C LYS A 24 -4.45 -20.45 -5.81
N LEU A 25 -4.53 -20.91 -7.05
CA LEU A 25 -3.41 -21.56 -7.74
C LEU A 25 -2.30 -20.54 -8.01
N ARG A 26 -2.62 -19.30 -8.35
CA ARG A 26 -1.68 -18.22 -8.59
C ARG A 26 -0.72 -18.02 -7.40
N LYS A 27 -1.24 -17.93 -6.17
CA LYS A 27 -0.41 -17.76 -4.96
C LYS A 27 0.59 -18.90 -4.75
N SER A 28 0.18 -20.14 -4.97
CA SER A 28 1.09 -21.28 -4.85
C SER A 28 2.15 -21.30 -5.95
N LEU A 29 1.78 -20.93 -7.18
CA LEU A 29 2.71 -20.83 -8.30
C LEU A 29 3.73 -19.68 -8.14
N GLN A 30 3.35 -18.54 -7.59
CA GLN A 30 4.29 -17.45 -7.26
C GLN A 30 5.43 -17.96 -6.38
N ILE A 31 5.10 -18.65 -5.30
CA ILE A 31 6.08 -19.20 -4.36
C ILE A 31 6.98 -20.23 -5.06
N GLU A 32 6.38 -21.12 -5.85
CA GLU A 32 7.12 -22.19 -6.55
C GLU A 32 8.04 -21.63 -7.64
N ILE A 33 7.58 -20.68 -8.45
CA ILE A 33 8.41 -20.01 -9.45
C ILE A 33 9.59 -19.29 -8.78
N ARG A 34 9.33 -18.58 -7.67
CA ARG A 34 10.37 -17.91 -6.91
C ARG A 34 11.40 -18.90 -6.35
N ARG A 35 10.96 -20.06 -5.85
CA ARG A 35 11.83 -21.14 -5.39
C ARG A 35 12.73 -21.65 -6.51
N ILE A 36 12.14 -22.00 -7.66
CA ILE A 36 12.88 -22.50 -8.82
C ILE A 36 13.90 -21.47 -9.31
N GLN A 37 13.51 -20.19 -9.39
CA GLN A 37 14.40 -19.10 -9.81
C GLN A 37 15.63 -19.00 -8.90
N LYS A 38 15.43 -19.10 -7.57
CA LYS A 38 16.53 -19.08 -6.61
C LYS A 38 17.43 -20.33 -6.70
N GLU A 39 16.83 -21.51 -6.80
CA GLU A 39 17.58 -22.79 -6.92
C GLU A 39 18.44 -22.83 -8.17
N LEU A 40 17.94 -22.28 -9.28
CA LEU A 40 18.68 -22.23 -10.53
C LEU A 40 19.61 -21.00 -10.65
N ASN A 41 19.60 -20.12 -9.67
CA ASN A 41 20.32 -18.82 -9.67
C ASN A 41 20.17 -18.08 -11.00
N MET A 42 18.93 -18.01 -11.50
CA MET A 42 18.61 -17.53 -12.83
C MET A 42 18.15 -16.07 -12.77
N THR A 43 18.72 -15.21 -13.60
CA THR A 43 18.22 -13.86 -13.77
C THR A 43 16.87 -13.90 -14.46
N THR A 44 15.85 -13.29 -13.84
CA THR A 44 14.49 -13.27 -14.39
C THR A 44 13.97 -11.83 -14.44
N VAL A 45 13.44 -11.44 -15.60
CA VAL A 45 12.66 -10.22 -15.76
C VAL A 45 11.21 -10.62 -15.85
N PHE A 46 10.40 -10.07 -14.92
CA PHE A 46 8.99 -10.41 -14.75
C PHE A 46 8.14 -9.15 -14.94
N VAL A 47 7.23 -9.16 -15.90
CA VAL A 47 6.28 -8.07 -16.12
C VAL A 47 4.93 -8.47 -15.55
N THR A 48 4.35 -7.65 -14.71
CA THR A 48 3.03 -7.85 -14.12
C THR A 48 2.36 -6.51 -13.82
N HIS A 49 1.05 -6.51 -13.82
CA HIS A 49 0.22 -5.42 -13.29
C HIS A 49 -0.31 -5.72 -11.88
N ASP A 50 -0.01 -6.90 -11.34
CA ASP A 50 -0.41 -7.31 -9.99
C ASP A 50 0.69 -6.94 -8.99
N GLN A 51 0.32 -6.09 -8.01
CA GLN A 51 1.24 -5.60 -6.99
C GLN A 51 1.74 -6.72 -6.07
N ASP A 52 0.84 -7.64 -5.67
CA ASP A 52 1.19 -8.75 -4.80
C ASP A 52 2.23 -9.67 -5.49
N GLU A 53 2.08 -9.88 -6.80
CA GLU A 53 3.07 -10.63 -7.59
C GLU A 53 4.43 -9.94 -7.57
N ALA A 54 4.47 -8.63 -7.87
CA ALA A 54 5.70 -7.87 -7.87
C ALA A 54 6.39 -7.91 -6.49
N MET A 55 5.63 -7.73 -5.40
CA MET A 55 6.15 -7.73 -4.04
C MET A 55 6.70 -9.09 -3.60
N VAL A 56 6.03 -10.20 -3.97
CA VAL A 56 6.42 -11.55 -3.54
C VAL A 56 7.58 -12.12 -4.37
N MET A 57 7.59 -11.83 -5.68
CA MET A 57 8.48 -12.53 -6.61
C MET A 57 9.79 -11.79 -6.90
N SER A 58 9.89 -10.50 -6.63
CA SER A 58 11.01 -9.68 -7.08
C SER A 58 12.07 -9.45 -5.99
N ASP A 59 13.32 -9.30 -6.38
CA ASP A 59 14.39 -8.72 -5.56
C ASP A 59 14.45 -7.20 -5.77
N ARG A 60 14.07 -6.75 -6.97
CA ARG A 60 13.94 -5.33 -7.34
C ARG A 60 12.70 -5.12 -8.20
N ILE A 61 12.04 -4.00 -7.99
CA ILE A 61 10.88 -3.56 -8.76
C ILE A 61 11.26 -2.30 -9.51
N CYS A 62 10.88 -2.24 -10.78
CA CYS A 62 10.84 -1.00 -11.58
C CYS A 62 9.38 -0.66 -11.83
N LEU A 63 8.89 0.39 -11.20
CA LEU A 63 7.55 0.91 -11.42
C LEU A 63 7.56 1.78 -12.69
N LEU A 64 6.72 1.42 -13.64
CA LEU A 64 6.60 2.12 -14.91
C LEU A 64 5.30 2.94 -14.96
N ASN A 65 5.39 4.18 -15.41
CA ASN A 65 4.26 5.05 -15.67
C ASN A 65 4.45 5.70 -17.04
N GLN A 66 3.49 5.51 -17.94
CA GLN A 66 3.51 6.07 -19.30
C GLN A 66 4.84 5.84 -20.06
N GLY A 67 5.43 4.65 -19.88
CA GLY A 67 6.69 4.25 -20.55
C GLY A 67 7.98 4.79 -19.90
N GLN A 68 7.87 5.50 -18.79
CA GLN A 68 9.01 6.00 -18.01
C GLN A 68 9.13 5.26 -16.67
N ILE A 69 10.37 5.15 -16.17
CA ILE A 69 10.60 4.59 -14.84
C ILE A 69 10.27 5.66 -13.80
N GLU A 70 9.19 5.45 -13.08
CA GLU A 70 8.73 6.30 -11.98
C GLU A 70 9.60 6.12 -10.73
N GLN A 71 9.81 4.86 -10.36
CA GLN A 71 10.64 4.50 -9.23
C GLN A 71 11.22 3.11 -9.41
N SER A 72 12.45 2.88 -8.91
CA SER A 72 13.06 1.55 -8.83
C SER A 72 13.67 1.33 -7.46
N GLY A 73 13.45 0.14 -6.88
CA GLY A 73 13.94 -0.22 -5.55
C GLY A 73 13.62 -1.67 -5.19
N THR A 74 13.95 -2.05 -3.96
CA THR A 74 13.46 -3.30 -3.38
C THR A 74 11.95 -3.23 -3.14
N PRO A 75 11.23 -4.37 -3.03
CA PRO A 75 9.82 -4.36 -2.68
C PRO A 75 9.50 -3.52 -1.43
N VAL A 76 10.33 -3.65 -0.39
CA VAL A 76 10.16 -2.90 0.85
C VAL A 76 10.31 -1.39 0.62
N GLU A 77 11.34 -0.94 -0.11
CA GLU A 77 11.56 0.48 -0.41
C GLU A 77 10.39 1.07 -1.22
N ILE A 78 9.93 0.35 -2.26
CA ILE A 78 8.80 0.80 -3.08
C ILE A 78 7.52 0.94 -2.25
N TYR A 79 7.29 -0.01 -1.33
CA TYR A 79 6.10 -0.01 -0.48
C TYR A 79 6.17 1.01 0.66
N THR A 80 7.33 1.18 1.31
CA THR A 80 7.44 2.02 2.52
C THR A 80 7.87 3.45 2.26
N ALA A 81 8.49 3.72 1.12
CA ALA A 81 9.03 5.03 0.74
C ALA A 81 8.71 5.35 -0.74
N PRO A 82 7.42 5.43 -1.13
CA PRO A 82 7.05 5.90 -2.45
C PRO A 82 7.50 7.34 -2.62
N LYS A 83 8.06 7.68 -3.80
CA LYS A 83 8.61 9.00 -4.07
C LYS A 83 7.56 9.96 -4.62
N THR A 84 6.60 9.44 -5.36
CA THR A 84 5.60 10.24 -6.06
C THR A 84 4.18 9.83 -5.67
N ARG A 85 3.22 10.71 -5.94
CA ARG A 85 1.78 10.42 -5.76
C ARG A 85 1.34 9.19 -6.53
N PHE A 86 1.87 9.02 -7.75
CA PHE A 86 1.58 7.84 -8.56
C PHE A 86 2.05 6.56 -7.85
N ALA A 87 3.31 6.53 -7.38
CA ALA A 87 3.85 5.37 -6.68
C ALA A 87 3.03 5.03 -5.42
N ALA A 88 2.70 6.04 -4.61
CA ALA A 88 1.90 5.87 -3.39
C ALA A 88 0.49 5.33 -3.69
N SER A 89 -0.19 5.87 -4.71
CA SER A 89 -1.54 5.43 -5.07
C SER A 89 -1.55 4.07 -5.76
N PHE A 90 -0.50 3.73 -6.51
CA PHE A 90 -0.42 2.46 -7.23
C PHE A 90 -0.03 1.29 -6.32
N ILE A 91 0.99 1.44 -5.46
CA ILE A 91 1.57 0.32 -4.71
C ILE A 91 0.90 0.03 -3.36
N GLY A 92 0.32 0.99 -2.68
CA GLY A 92 -0.01 0.79 -1.27
C GLY A 92 -1.40 1.22 -0.83
N SER A 93 -2.34 1.50 -1.72
CA SER A 93 -3.65 2.05 -1.30
C SER A 93 -3.51 3.21 -0.30
N TYR A 94 -2.45 4.00 -0.39
CA TYR A 94 -2.20 5.13 0.49
C TYR A 94 -3.36 6.13 0.47
N ASN A 95 -3.63 6.75 1.59
CA ASN A 95 -4.34 8.02 1.61
C ASN A 95 -3.39 9.08 1.09
N VAL A 96 -3.69 9.69 -0.05
CA VAL A 96 -2.88 10.76 -0.64
C VAL A 96 -3.68 12.05 -0.60
N PHE A 97 -3.15 13.04 0.10
CA PHE A 97 -3.79 14.34 0.31
C PHE A 97 -3.02 15.44 -0.41
N THR A 98 -3.73 16.29 -1.10
CA THR A 98 -3.18 17.58 -1.57
C THR A 98 -2.86 18.48 -0.37
N PRO A 99 -2.02 19.52 -0.53
CA PRO A 99 -1.74 20.48 0.55
C PRO A 99 -3.00 21.07 1.20
N ASN A 100 -4.02 21.36 0.39
CA ASN A 100 -5.29 21.90 0.88
C ASN A 100 -6.07 20.86 1.69
N GLU A 101 -6.19 19.63 1.19
CA GLU A 101 -6.87 18.55 1.91
C GLU A 101 -6.17 18.21 3.23
N TYR A 102 -4.83 18.21 3.25
CA TYR A 102 -4.07 17.97 4.46
C TYR A 102 -4.28 19.11 5.50
N THR A 103 -4.33 20.35 5.05
CA THR A 103 -4.66 21.49 5.91
C THR A 103 -6.09 21.38 6.48
N MET A 104 -7.07 20.95 5.66
CA MET A 104 -8.44 20.70 6.13
C MET A 104 -8.49 19.54 7.13
N LEU A 105 -7.82 18.42 6.82
CA LEU A 105 -7.72 17.23 7.67
C LEU A 105 -7.21 17.61 9.07
N THR A 106 -6.18 18.45 9.15
CA THR A 106 -5.54 18.88 10.40
C THR A 106 -6.23 20.08 11.06
N ALA A 107 -7.35 20.56 10.52
CA ALA A 107 -8.02 21.79 10.94
C ALA A 107 -7.08 23.01 10.99
N GLY A 108 -6.15 23.11 10.04
CA GLY A 108 -5.20 24.21 9.91
C GLY A 108 -4.01 24.16 10.88
N LYS A 109 -3.90 23.11 11.70
CA LYS A 109 -2.78 22.98 12.67
C LYS A 109 -1.46 22.67 11.98
N GLU A 110 -1.50 21.92 10.89
CA GLU A 110 -0.33 21.57 10.09
C GLU A 110 -0.53 22.06 8.65
N LYS A 111 0.53 22.63 8.08
CA LYS A 111 0.57 23.10 6.69
C LYS A 111 1.71 22.43 5.98
N THR A 112 1.51 22.11 4.72
CA THR A 112 2.53 21.57 3.82
C THR A 112 2.41 22.23 2.47
N GLU A 113 3.51 22.27 1.72
CA GLU A 113 3.55 22.75 0.34
C GLU A 113 3.45 21.59 -0.66
N THR A 114 3.69 20.37 -0.20
CA THR A 114 3.67 19.15 -1.00
C THR A 114 2.53 18.24 -0.57
N SER A 115 2.17 17.29 -1.43
CA SER A 115 1.18 16.26 -1.10
C SER A 115 1.69 15.35 0.02
N VAL A 116 0.79 14.85 0.85
CA VAL A 116 1.11 13.94 1.97
C VAL A 116 0.44 12.60 1.75
N ALA A 117 1.23 11.53 1.87
CA ALA A 117 0.74 10.16 1.79
C ALA A 117 0.83 9.45 3.14
N ILE A 118 -0.27 8.80 3.54
CA ILE A 118 -0.37 8.07 4.81
C ILE A 118 -0.92 6.66 4.54
N ARG A 119 -0.21 5.64 5.03
CA ARG A 119 -0.67 4.26 4.89
C ARG A 119 -1.82 3.97 5.84
N PRO A 120 -2.93 3.37 5.36
CA PRO A 120 -4.10 3.06 6.19
C PRO A 120 -3.77 2.20 7.42
N GLU A 121 -2.87 1.24 7.29
CA GLU A 121 -2.48 0.34 8.38
C GLU A 121 -1.61 0.99 9.47
N THR A 122 -1.09 2.21 9.21
CA THR A 122 -0.33 2.96 10.22
C THR A 122 -1.21 3.87 11.09
N ILE A 123 -2.49 3.95 10.76
CA ILE A 123 -3.46 4.80 11.45
C ILE A 123 -4.17 3.98 12.53
N ALA A 124 -3.98 4.38 13.77
CA ALA A 124 -4.71 3.80 14.90
C ALA A 124 -6.07 4.49 15.09
N ILE A 125 -7.10 3.71 15.41
CA ILE A 125 -8.46 4.19 15.69
C ILE A 125 -8.79 3.96 17.16
N ALA A 126 -9.38 4.97 17.83
CA ALA A 126 -9.76 4.91 19.23
C ALA A 126 -11.06 5.69 19.49
N LYS A 127 -11.81 5.30 20.54
CA LYS A 127 -12.98 6.07 21.03
C LYS A 127 -12.58 7.34 21.77
N GLU A 128 -11.49 7.25 22.50
CA GLU A 128 -10.96 8.37 23.29
C GLU A 128 -9.69 8.91 22.64
N LYS A 129 -9.41 10.20 22.91
CA LYS A 129 -8.22 10.86 22.40
C LYS A 129 -6.97 10.16 22.96
N PRO A 130 -6.07 9.62 22.11
CA PRO A 130 -4.89 8.88 22.59
C PRO A 130 -3.88 9.78 23.33
N GLY A 131 -3.79 11.08 22.98
CA GLY A 131 -2.85 12.02 23.60
C GLY A 131 -1.39 11.61 23.44
N ARG A 132 -1.02 11.10 22.25
CA ARG A 132 0.32 10.61 21.96
C ARG A 132 1.23 11.73 21.47
N ASP A 133 2.44 11.79 22.00
CA ASP A 133 3.48 12.68 21.49
C ASP A 133 3.91 12.28 20.08
N HIS A 134 4.31 13.28 19.27
CA HIS A 134 4.78 13.09 17.88
C HIS A 134 3.78 12.39 16.94
N CYS A 135 2.48 12.53 17.22
CA CYS A 135 1.41 11.98 16.39
C CYS A 135 0.51 13.10 15.88
N LEU A 136 0.13 12.99 14.60
CA LEU A 136 -1.04 13.67 14.10
C LEU A 136 -2.28 12.99 14.69
N GLU A 137 -3.09 13.75 15.41
CA GLU A 137 -4.36 13.29 15.97
C GLU A 137 -5.52 14.09 15.39
N VAL A 138 -6.44 13.40 14.75
CA VAL A 138 -7.63 13.98 14.14
C VAL A 138 -8.90 13.25 14.60
N TYR A 139 -10.03 13.96 14.57
CA TYR A 139 -11.32 13.46 15.02
C TYR A 139 -12.30 13.44 13.87
N GLY A 140 -12.97 12.32 13.64
CA GLY A 140 -13.86 12.15 12.51
C GLY A 140 -15.02 11.22 12.77
N THR A 141 -15.85 11.03 11.75
CA THR A 141 -17.04 10.17 11.77
C THR A 141 -16.88 9.05 10.78
N ILE A 142 -17.09 7.80 11.21
CA ILE A 142 -17.05 6.63 10.35
C ILE A 142 -18.19 6.71 9.35
N GLN A 143 -17.85 6.70 8.06
CA GLN A 143 -18.81 6.69 6.95
C GLN A 143 -19.12 5.25 6.51
N GLU A 144 -18.10 4.41 6.50
CA GLU A 144 -18.18 3.06 5.97
C GLU A 144 -17.16 2.13 6.65
N SER A 145 -17.49 0.84 6.72
CA SER A 145 -16.54 -0.22 7.09
C SER A 145 -16.63 -1.39 6.12
N ILE A 146 -15.49 -1.85 5.62
CA ILE A 146 -15.40 -2.96 4.66
C ILE A 146 -14.42 -4.01 5.19
N THR A 147 -14.88 -5.27 5.23
CA THR A 147 -14.02 -6.40 5.60
C THR A 147 -13.23 -6.88 4.38
N ARG A 148 -11.91 -6.95 4.50
CA ARG A 148 -10.98 -7.48 3.50
C ARG A 148 -10.17 -8.62 4.12
N GLY A 149 -10.72 -9.83 4.11
CA GLY A 149 -10.10 -10.98 4.77
C GLY A 149 -9.98 -10.76 6.28
N ASN A 150 -8.74 -10.66 6.77
CA ASN A 150 -8.43 -10.40 8.18
C ASN A 150 -8.23 -8.93 8.53
N VAL A 151 -8.47 -8.04 7.57
CA VAL A 151 -8.38 -6.58 7.74
C VAL A 151 -9.76 -5.97 7.65
N LEU A 152 -10.05 -5.03 8.54
CA LEU A 152 -11.24 -4.19 8.53
C LEU A 152 -10.81 -2.77 8.15
N ARG A 153 -11.25 -2.31 6.98
CA ARG A 153 -11.01 -0.95 6.48
C ARG A 153 -12.15 -0.05 6.85
N TYR A 154 -11.85 1.04 7.53
CA TYR A 154 -12.77 2.13 7.82
C TYR A 154 -12.52 3.31 6.91
N THR A 155 -13.58 3.89 6.36
CA THR A 155 -13.56 5.20 5.73
C THR A 155 -14.13 6.20 6.74
N VAL A 156 -13.32 7.16 7.14
CA VAL A 156 -13.66 8.17 8.16
C VAL A 156 -13.66 9.55 7.51
N ASP A 157 -14.74 10.29 7.70
CA ASP A 157 -14.80 11.71 7.34
C ASP A 157 -14.18 12.55 8.45
N VAL A 158 -13.17 13.31 8.08
CA VAL A 158 -12.47 14.25 8.97
C VAL A 158 -12.48 15.62 8.30
N ASN A 159 -13.31 16.53 8.80
CA ASN A 159 -13.47 17.90 8.27
C ASN A 159 -13.77 17.94 6.74
N GLY A 160 -14.55 16.99 6.22
CA GLY A 160 -14.89 16.88 4.81
C GLY A 160 -13.84 16.14 3.96
N VAL A 161 -12.77 15.65 4.56
CA VAL A 161 -11.74 14.85 3.91
C VAL A 161 -11.90 13.38 4.31
N LYS A 162 -11.90 12.48 3.32
CA LYS A 162 -11.98 11.03 3.56
C LYS A 162 -10.62 10.45 3.88
N LEU A 163 -10.52 9.78 5.02
CA LEU A 163 -9.33 9.08 5.49
C LEU A 163 -9.65 7.59 5.66
N GLN A 164 -8.87 6.72 5.04
CA GLN A 164 -8.98 5.26 5.22
C GLN A 164 -8.02 4.80 6.31
N ALA A 165 -8.51 3.93 7.20
CA ALA A 165 -7.69 3.31 8.24
C ALA A 165 -7.96 1.82 8.29
N ASP A 166 -6.90 1.02 8.34
CA ASP A 166 -6.94 -0.44 8.34
C ASP A 166 -6.61 -0.97 9.73
N THR A 167 -7.47 -1.84 10.24
CA THR A 167 -7.24 -2.54 11.50
C THR A 167 -7.33 -4.05 11.29
N LEU A 168 -6.62 -4.82 12.10
CA LEU A 168 -6.85 -6.27 12.12
C LEU A 168 -8.25 -6.54 12.62
N PHE A 169 -8.96 -7.43 11.94
CA PHE A 169 -10.29 -7.84 12.33
C PHE A 169 -10.24 -8.51 13.70
N ARG A 170 -10.82 -7.85 14.71
CA ARG A 170 -10.97 -8.36 16.06
C ARG A 170 -12.44 -8.27 16.45
N SER A 171 -13.07 -9.38 16.76
CA SER A 171 -14.52 -9.47 17.02
C SER A 171 -15.04 -8.58 18.17
N PHE A 172 -14.15 -8.04 19.00
CA PHE A 172 -14.54 -7.28 20.20
C PHE A 172 -14.45 -5.75 20.08
N SER A 173 -14.04 -5.22 18.95
CA SER A 173 -13.87 -3.76 18.78
C SER A 173 -14.13 -3.32 17.33
N ILE A 174 -15.38 -3.54 16.90
CA ILE A 174 -15.85 -3.05 15.60
C ILE A 174 -16.58 -1.73 15.83
N PHE A 175 -16.11 -0.67 15.16
CA PHE A 175 -16.80 0.60 15.15
C PHE A 175 -17.92 0.58 14.12
N GLN A 176 -19.02 1.27 14.41
CA GLN A 176 -20.19 1.32 13.54
C GLN A 176 -20.18 2.60 12.70
N THR A 177 -20.85 2.54 11.55
CA THR A 177 -21.12 3.74 10.74
C THR A 177 -21.86 4.78 11.58
N GLY A 178 -21.43 6.04 11.49
CA GLY A 178 -21.91 7.16 12.29
C GLY A 178 -21.22 7.33 13.65
N GLU A 179 -20.42 6.37 14.12
CA GLU A 179 -19.61 6.58 15.33
C GLU A 179 -18.52 7.60 15.09
N ARG A 180 -18.28 8.40 16.14
CA ARG A 180 -17.17 9.35 16.17
C ARG A 180 -15.94 8.72 16.80
N VAL A 181 -14.79 8.88 16.14
CA VAL A 181 -13.54 8.25 16.53
C VAL A 181 -12.37 9.21 16.44
N TRP A 182 -11.36 8.95 17.24
CA TRP A 182 -10.05 9.54 17.10
C TRP A 182 -9.18 8.65 16.21
N LEU A 183 -8.47 9.29 15.31
CA LEU A 183 -7.45 8.68 14.46
C LEU A 183 -6.11 9.27 14.86
N SER A 184 -5.11 8.42 15.02
CA SER A 184 -3.76 8.86 15.33
C SER A 184 -2.73 8.16 14.43
N VAL A 185 -1.78 8.92 13.92
CA VAL A 185 -0.67 8.43 13.10
C VAL A 185 0.62 9.15 13.50
N GLU A 186 1.71 8.41 13.62
CA GLU A 186 3.01 9.02 13.91
C GLU A 186 3.48 9.89 12.73
N HIS A 187 4.01 11.07 12.98
CA HIS A 187 4.46 12.01 11.94
C HIS A 187 5.46 11.40 10.94
N LYS A 188 6.29 10.45 11.38
CA LYS A 188 7.20 9.71 10.47
C LYS A 188 6.49 8.90 9.39
N ASN A 189 5.19 8.59 9.58
CA ASN A 189 4.35 7.88 8.62
C ASN A 189 3.54 8.82 7.71
N CYS A 190 3.65 10.14 7.90
CA CYS A 190 3.10 11.18 7.03
C CYS A 190 4.18 11.55 6.01
N LEU A 191 4.20 10.84 4.89
CA LEU A 191 5.26 10.98 3.89
C LEU A 191 4.96 12.17 2.97
N GLN A 192 5.92 13.07 2.80
CA GLN A 192 5.83 14.13 1.79
C GLN A 192 6.16 13.57 0.42
N MET A 193 5.36 13.92 -0.58
CA MET A 193 5.47 13.41 -1.95
C MET A 193 5.96 14.52 -2.88
N GLU A 194 6.86 14.14 -3.78
CA GLU A 194 7.15 14.95 -4.97
C GLU A 194 5.96 14.84 -5.93
N ASP A 195 5.49 15.97 -6.46
CA ASP A 195 4.38 16.02 -7.44
C ASP A 195 4.90 15.76 -8.87
#